data_bb68b179d9ab225be36825bf4de4bb35
#
_entry.id   bb68b179d9ab225be36825bf4de4bb35
#
_cell.length_a   1.000
_cell.length_b   1.000
_cell.length_c   1.000
_cell.angle_alpha   90.00
_cell.angle_beta   90.00
_cell.angle_gamma   90.00
#
_symmetry.space_group_name_H-M   'P 1'
#
loop_
_entity.id
_entity.type
_entity.pdbx_description
1 polymer ?
#
loop_
_entity_poly.entity_id
_entity_poly.type
_entity_poly.pdbx_seq_one_letter_code
_entity_poly.pdbx_strand_id
1 'polypeptide(L)'
;MENNLSLVKNQFKELPNNIEAEQAVIGSILVSNDIFDEISTIISSINFYDPMHQKIFEAIESLIYKGMLANPITLKNYFEDEKDDLNVPEYLVKITKFSTSVRQAVEYSKIIYDMFVRRELIKISEQTIDSAKLNDLDTNGQSIIENSERLLFDLAEKGSFNSSLVKFDE
;
A
#
# COMPACT_ATOMS: atom_id res chain seq x y z
N MET A 1 -10.56 -13.46 -46.54
CA MET A 1 -11.04 -13.67 -45.17
C MET A 1 -9.89 -13.38 -44.24
N GLU A 2 -9.81 -12.14 -43.84
CA GLU A 2 -8.78 -11.70 -42.90
C GLU A 2 -9.21 -12.09 -41.49
N ASN A 3 -8.47 -13.03 -40.93
CA ASN A 3 -8.61 -13.37 -39.49
C ASN A 3 -8.19 -12.16 -38.65
N ASN A 4 -9.15 -11.38 -38.24
CA ASN A 4 -9.03 -10.46 -37.13
C ASN A 4 -8.86 -11.25 -35.83
N LEU A 5 -7.73 -11.90 -35.68
CA LEU A 5 -7.12 -12.14 -34.39
C LEU A 5 -6.65 -10.79 -33.89
N SER A 6 -7.61 -9.97 -33.43
CA SER A 6 -7.28 -8.90 -32.51
C SER A 6 -6.67 -9.59 -31.30
N LEU A 7 -5.35 -9.69 -31.36
CA LEU A 7 -4.52 -9.87 -30.19
C LEU A 7 -5.05 -8.91 -29.16
N VAL A 8 -5.88 -9.43 -28.25
CA VAL A 8 -6.03 -8.84 -26.95
C VAL A 8 -4.60 -8.84 -26.41
N LYS A 9 -3.88 -7.75 -26.71
CA LYS A 9 -2.74 -7.38 -25.93
C LYS A 9 -3.28 -7.36 -24.51
N ASN A 10 -3.01 -8.43 -23.76
CA ASN A 10 -2.93 -8.37 -22.32
C ASN A 10 -1.88 -7.30 -22.06
N GLN A 11 -2.29 -6.05 -22.14
CA GLN A 11 -1.63 -5.01 -21.39
C GLN A 11 -1.74 -5.54 -19.98
N PHE A 12 -0.61 -6.00 -19.43
CA PHE A 12 -0.42 -6.10 -18.00
C PHE A 12 -0.68 -4.70 -17.49
N LYS A 13 -1.95 -4.42 -17.23
CA LYS A 13 -2.37 -3.13 -16.72
C LYS A 13 -1.76 -3.08 -15.35
N GLU A 14 -0.83 -2.18 -15.17
CA GLU A 14 -0.20 -1.94 -13.88
C GLU A 14 -1.30 -1.87 -12.81
N LEU A 15 -1.08 -2.56 -11.68
CA LEU A 15 -2.06 -2.56 -10.59
C LEU A 15 -2.27 -1.13 -10.08
N PRO A 16 -3.46 -0.80 -9.57
CA PRO A 16 -3.76 0.53 -9.02
C PRO A 16 -2.70 0.97 -8.01
N ASN A 17 -2.07 2.11 -8.28
CA ASN A 17 -1.04 2.70 -7.44
C ASN A 17 -1.01 4.23 -7.61
N ASN A 18 -0.33 4.91 -6.70
CA ASN A 18 0.01 6.31 -6.83
C ASN A 18 1.38 6.57 -6.16
N ILE A 19 2.43 6.32 -6.93
CA ILE A 19 3.82 6.45 -6.45
C ILE A 19 4.13 7.86 -5.98
N GLU A 20 3.58 8.89 -6.63
CA GLU A 20 3.78 10.28 -6.23
C GLU A 20 3.19 10.57 -4.84
N ALA A 21 1.99 10.04 -4.56
CA ALA A 21 1.38 10.13 -3.23
C ALA A 21 2.23 9.38 -2.18
N GLU A 22 2.75 8.20 -2.50
CA GLU A 22 3.63 7.44 -1.61
C GLU A 22 4.90 8.22 -1.28
N GLN A 23 5.57 8.78 -2.28
CA GLN A 23 6.77 9.61 -2.09
C GLN A 23 6.48 10.85 -1.26
N ALA A 24 5.35 11.51 -1.50
CA ALA A 24 4.95 12.71 -0.78
C ALA A 24 4.67 12.41 0.71
N VAL A 25 3.98 11.31 1.02
CA VAL A 25 3.70 10.89 2.40
C VAL A 25 5.00 10.56 3.14
N ILE A 26 5.84 9.69 2.57
CA ILE A 26 7.12 9.32 3.18
C ILE A 26 8.00 10.57 3.33
N GLY A 27 8.13 11.39 2.29
CA GLY A 27 8.91 12.63 2.33
C GLY A 27 8.44 13.59 3.42
N SER A 28 7.13 13.70 3.63
CA SER A 28 6.56 14.55 4.69
C SER A 28 6.89 14.02 6.08
N ILE A 29 6.82 12.72 6.31
CA ILE A 29 7.21 12.10 7.59
C ILE A 29 8.71 12.32 7.86
N LEU A 30 9.57 12.17 6.86
CA LEU A 30 11.02 12.36 7.00
C LEU A 30 11.41 13.81 7.31
N VAL A 31 10.58 14.77 6.91
CA VAL A 31 10.76 16.20 7.21
C VAL A 31 10.20 16.56 8.58
N SER A 32 9.06 15.97 8.97
CA SER A 32 8.38 16.20 10.23
C SER A 32 7.78 14.90 10.76
N ASN A 33 8.44 14.28 11.74
CA ASN A 33 7.96 13.01 12.31
C ASN A 33 6.63 13.16 13.08
N ASP A 34 6.26 14.37 13.49
CA ASP A 34 5.04 14.63 14.26
C ASP A 34 3.75 14.22 13.50
N ILE A 35 3.83 14.18 12.16
CA ILE A 35 2.68 13.78 11.34
C ILE A 35 2.48 12.26 11.29
N PHE A 36 3.46 11.47 11.76
CA PHE A 36 3.42 10.01 11.67
C PHE A 36 2.22 9.43 12.40
N ASP A 37 1.91 9.93 13.59
CA ASP A 37 0.78 9.43 14.40
C ASP A 37 -0.54 9.55 13.65
N GLU A 38 -0.79 10.67 12.97
CA GLU A 38 -2.00 10.85 12.17
C GLU A 38 -2.02 9.95 10.94
N ILE A 39 -0.91 9.85 10.22
CA ILE A 39 -0.79 9.00 9.02
C ILE A 39 -0.93 7.53 9.35
N SER A 40 -0.34 7.05 10.44
CA SER A 40 -0.37 5.64 10.88
C SER A 40 -1.77 5.18 11.29
N THR A 41 -2.70 6.09 11.56
CA THR A 41 -4.12 5.74 11.76
C THR A 41 -4.82 5.38 10.45
N ILE A 42 -4.28 5.81 9.30
CA ILE A 42 -4.89 5.64 7.98
C ILE A 42 -4.23 4.50 7.21
N ILE A 43 -2.90 4.44 7.22
CA ILE A 43 -2.10 3.47 6.46
C ILE A 43 -1.04 2.81 7.31
N SER A 44 -0.65 1.61 6.88
CA SER A 44 0.51 0.87 7.34
C SER A 44 1.42 0.52 6.15
N SER A 45 2.57 -0.09 6.39
CA SER A 45 3.55 -0.44 5.35
C SER A 45 2.95 -1.27 4.21
N ILE A 46 2.06 -2.22 4.51
CA ILE A 46 1.43 -3.11 3.51
C ILE A 46 0.55 -2.38 2.50
N ASN A 47 0.15 -1.14 2.79
CA ASN A 47 -0.72 -0.38 1.89
C ASN A 47 0.05 0.25 0.72
N PHE A 48 1.35 0.41 0.85
CA PHE A 48 2.20 0.92 -0.23
C PHE A 48 2.31 -0.09 -1.38
N TYR A 49 2.35 0.41 -2.59
CA TYR A 49 2.55 -0.40 -3.80
C TYR A 49 4.01 -0.75 -4.02
N ASP A 50 4.89 0.26 -3.87
CA ASP A 50 6.33 0.08 -4.06
C ASP A 50 6.94 -0.68 -2.87
N PRO A 51 7.59 -1.84 -3.10
CA PRO A 51 8.22 -2.62 -2.03
C PRO A 51 9.29 -1.84 -1.25
N MET A 52 9.99 -0.90 -1.90
CA MET A 52 10.96 -0.05 -1.22
C MET A 52 10.26 0.94 -0.28
N HIS A 53 9.12 1.50 -0.69
CA HIS A 53 8.32 2.36 0.18
C HIS A 53 7.76 1.61 1.38
N GLN A 54 7.35 0.34 1.21
CA GLN A 54 6.95 -0.52 2.32
C GLN A 54 8.07 -0.64 3.36
N LYS A 55 9.28 -1.01 2.92
CA LYS A 55 10.45 -1.14 3.79
C LYS A 55 10.84 0.18 4.47
N ILE A 56 10.80 1.29 3.73
CA ILE A 56 11.09 2.61 4.29
C ILE A 56 10.08 2.97 5.38
N PHE A 57 8.80 2.74 5.15
CA PHE A 57 7.75 3.01 6.13
C PHE A 57 7.92 2.15 7.39
N GLU A 58 8.23 0.86 7.26
CA GLU A 58 8.53 -0.03 8.39
C GLU A 58 9.75 0.45 9.21
N ALA A 59 10.79 0.91 8.52
CA ALA A 59 11.98 1.44 9.18
C ALA A 59 11.68 2.76 9.92
N ILE A 60 10.86 3.65 9.33
CA ILE A 60 10.38 4.87 9.97
C ILE A 60 9.61 4.53 11.24
N GLU A 61 8.62 3.64 11.12
CA GLU A 61 7.79 3.18 12.25
C GLU A 61 8.65 2.61 13.39
N SER A 62 9.61 1.74 13.05
CA SER A 62 10.55 1.16 14.02
C SER A 62 11.37 2.21 14.75
N LEU A 63 11.86 3.25 14.06
CA LEU A 63 12.62 4.33 14.68
C LEU A 63 11.76 5.16 15.62
N ILE A 64 10.58 5.58 15.16
CA ILE A 64 9.66 6.42 15.94
C ILE A 64 9.19 5.70 17.22
N TYR A 65 8.86 4.42 17.14
CA TYR A 65 8.48 3.63 18.34
C TYR A 65 9.63 3.42 19.33
N LYS A 66 10.86 3.51 18.88
CA LYS A 66 12.07 3.53 19.75
C LYS A 66 12.37 4.93 20.32
N GLY A 67 11.55 5.93 20.03
CA GLY A 67 11.79 7.33 20.43
C GLY A 67 12.91 8.01 19.67
N MET A 68 13.27 7.49 18.50
CA MET A 68 14.32 8.04 17.65
C MET A 68 13.71 8.85 16.48
N LEU A 69 14.44 9.87 16.02
CA LEU A 69 14.03 10.61 14.83
C LEU A 69 14.26 9.77 13.56
N ALA A 70 13.22 9.65 12.76
CA ALA A 70 13.28 9.06 11.44
C ALA A 70 13.62 10.15 10.40
N ASN A 71 14.81 10.09 9.83
CA ASN A 71 15.28 10.98 8.78
C ASN A 71 16.24 10.23 7.85
N PRO A 72 16.66 10.79 6.70
CA PRO A 72 17.55 10.09 5.77
C PRO A 72 18.86 9.58 6.38
N ILE A 73 19.38 10.24 7.41
CA ILE A 73 20.64 9.86 8.05
C ILE A 73 20.42 8.64 8.95
N THR A 74 19.38 8.67 9.81
CA THR A 74 19.09 7.56 10.73
C THR A 74 18.61 6.30 10.03
N LEU A 75 17.86 6.47 8.92
CA LEU A 75 17.37 5.37 8.10
C LEU A 75 18.45 4.68 7.30
N LYS A 76 19.55 5.37 6.97
CA LYS A 76 20.66 4.80 6.20
C LYS A 76 21.11 3.44 6.73
N ASN A 77 21.23 3.30 8.05
CA ASN A 77 21.71 2.09 8.69
C ASN A 77 20.78 0.86 8.50
N TYR A 78 19.50 1.09 8.18
CA TYR A 78 18.54 0.01 7.90
C TYR A 78 18.73 -0.60 6.50
N PHE A 79 19.46 0.08 5.61
CA PHE A 79 19.62 -0.28 4.20
C PHE A 79 21.08 -0.52 3.79
N GLU A 80 22.03 -0.55 4.73
CA GLU A 80 23.46 -0.73 4.41
C GLU A 80 23.78 -2.11 3.82
N ASP A 81 22.98 -3.13 4.15
CA ASP A 81 23.18 -4.50 3.68
C ASP A 81 22.42 -4.83 2.39
N GLU A 82 21.60 -3.93 1.89
CA GLU A 82 20.84 -4.15 0.65
C GLU A 82 21.75 -3.88 -0.56
N LYS A 83 22.02 -4.97 -1.31
CA LYS A 83 22.77 -4.94 -2.58
C LYS A 83 21.89 -4.56 -3.76
N ASP A 84 20.88 -3.74 -3.55
CA ASP A 84 20.04 -3.26 -4.64
C ASP A 84 20.78 -2.14 -5.42
N ASP A 85 20.57 -2.11 -6.73
CA ASP A 85 21.12 -1.07 -7.64
C ASP A 85 20.63 0.35 -7.28
N LEU A 86 19.69 0.48 -6.36
CA LEU A 86 19.16 1.74 -5.87
C LEU A 86 20.02 2.26 -4.71
N ASN A 87 20.60 3.43 -4.86
CA ASN A 87 21.24 4.14 -3.77
C ASN A 87 20.16 4.68 -2.81
N VAL A 88 19.73 3.84 -1.85
CA VAL A 88 18.66 4.17 -0.91
C VAL A 88 18.92 5.47 -0.15
N PRO A 89 20.12 5.77 0.38
CA PRO A 89 20.39 7.04 1.04
C PRO A 89 20.13 8.26 0.15
N GLU A 90 20.53 8.20 -1.11
CA GLU A 90 20.29 9.28 -2.09
C GLU A 90 18.79 9.41 -2.41
N TYR A 91 18.13 8.28 -2.54
CA TYR A 91 16.69 8.23 -2.75
C TYR A 91 15.92 8.86 -1.60
N LEU A 92 16.27 8.54 -0.33
CA LEU A 92 15.66 9.14 0.86
C LEU A 92 15.79 10.67 0.87
N VAL A 93 16.96 11.20 0.52
CA VAL A 93 17.15 12.66 0.38
C VAL A 93 16.30 13.22 -0.75
N LYS A 94 16.19 12.51 -1.86
CA LYS A 94 15.37 12.93 -2.99
C LYS A 94 13.89 13.04 -2.62
N ILE A 95 13.32 12.05 -1.94
CA ILE A 95 11.89 12.04 -1.58
C ILE A 95 11.51 13.09 -0.55
N THR A 96 12.44 13.58 0.30
CA THR A 96 12.13 14.72 1.18
C THR A 96 11.74 15.98 0.43
N LYS A 97 12.15 16.12 -0.84
CA LYS A 97 11.76 17.24 -1.71
C LYS A 97 10.29 17.22 -2.12
N PHE A 98 9.63 16.06 -2.00
CA PHE A 98 8.20 15.89 -2.27
C PHE A 98 7.34 16.11 -1.02
N SER A 99 7.95 16.51 0.10
CA SER A 99 7.22 16.81 1.32
C SER A 99 6.14 17.88 1.07
N THR A 100 5.01 17.72 1.75
CA THR A 100 3.83 18.54 1.59
C THR A 100 3.25 18.94 2.94
N SER A 101 2.18 19.73 2.96
CA SER A 101 1.48 20.06 4.20
C SER A 101 0.89 18.83 4.87
N VAL A 102 0.72 18.88 6.19
CA VAL A 102 0.08 17.79 6.97
C VAL A 102 -1.27 17.39 6.37
N ARG A 103 -2.10 18.37 6.06
CA ARG A 103 -3.41 18.11 5.43
C ARG A 103 -3.31 17.37 4.10
N GLN A 104 -2.36 17.75 3.25
CA GLN A 104 -2.15 17.04 1.98
C GLN A 104 -1.58 15.64 2.18
N ALA A 105 -0.65 15.46 3.13
CA ALA A 105 -0.12 14.14 3.46
C ALA A 105 -1.23 13.18 3.94
N VAL A 106 -2.17 13.67 4.75
CA VAL A 106 -3.36 12.92 5.18
C VAL A 106 -4.23 12.54 3.98
N GLU A 107 -4.51 13.47 3.07
CA GLU A 107 -5.29 13.17 1.87
C GLU A 107 -4.58 12.16 0.96
N TYR A 108 -3.27 12.26 0.80
CA TYR A 108 -2.48 11.29 0.04
C TYR A 108 -2.47 9.91 0.71
N SER A 109 -2.45 9.85 2.03
CA SER A 109 -2.58 8.57 2.76
C SER A 109 -3.91 7.87 2.46
N LYS A 110 -5.00 8.62 2.36
CA LYS A 110 -6.31 8.09 1.94
C LYS A 110 -6.28 7.56 0.50
N ILE A 111 -5.57 8.24 -0.40
CA ILE A 111 -5.38 7.78 -1.78
C ILE A 111 -4.58 6.47 -1.82
N ILE A 112 -3.49 6.38 -1.05
CA ILE A 112 -2.67 5.15 -0.94
C ILE A 112 -3.54 3.99 -0.45
N TYR A 113 -4.36 4.23 0.57
CA TYR A 113 -5.28 3.22 1.11
C TYR A 113 -6.32 2.78 0.07
N ASP A 114 -6.94 3.71 -0.67
CA ASP A 114 -7.90 3.37 -1.73
C ASP A 114 -7.24 2.52 -2.84
N MET A 115 -6.01 2.85 -3.24
CA MET A 115 -5.26 2.05 -4.21
C MET A 115 -4.96 0.64 -3.68
N PHE A 116 -4.64 0.50 -2.40
CA PHE A 116 -4.47 -0.80 -1.76
C PHE A 116 -5.77 -1.61 -1.78
N VAL A 117 -6.90 -1.01 -1.39
CA VAL A 117 -8.21 -1.69 -1.42
C VAL A 117 -8.55 -2.18 -2.83
N ARG A 118 -8.29 -1.37 -3.86
CA ARG A 118 -8.49 -1.77 -5.26
C ARG A 118 -7.63 -2.97 -5.65
N ARG A 119 -6.37 -3.02 -5.23
CA ARG A 119 -5.48 -4.17 -5.46
C ARG A 119 -6.01 -5.43 -4.77
N GLU A 120 -6.45 -5.32 -3.54
CA GLU A 120 -7.04 -6.47 -2.81
C GLU A 120 -8.35 -6.96 -3.45
N LEU A 121 -9.20 -6.04 -3.94
CA LEU A 121 -10.41 -6.42 -4.68
C LEU A 121 -10.08 -7.17 -5.98
N ILE A 122 -9.08 -6.73 -6.72
CA ILE A 122 -8.59 -7.43 -7.93
C ILE A 122 -8.13 -8.84 -7.55
N LYS A 123 -7.30 -8.97 -6.52
CA LYS A 123 -6.79 -10.25 -6.03
C LYS A 123 -7.91 -11.21 -5.60
N ILE A 124 -8.89 -10.74 -4.83
CA ILE A 124 -10.06 -11.54 -4.42
C ILE A 124 -10.85 -11.99 -5.64
N SER A 125 -11.05 -11.11 -6.62
CA SER A 125 -11.78 -11.40 -7.85
C SER A 125 -11.07 -12.46 -8.69
N GLU A 126 -9.74 -12.36 -8.85
CA GLU A 126 -8.93 -13.34 -9.56
C GLU A 126 -8.98 -14.70 -8.87
N GLN A 127 -8.83 -14.75 -7.55
CA GLN A 127 -8.96 -16.00 -6.76
C GLN A 127 -10.35 -16.62 -6.91
N THR A 128 -11.40 -15.80 -6.93
CA THR A 128 -12.78 -16.27 -7.13
C THR A 128 -12.97 -16.86 -8.53
N ILE A 129 -12.44 -16.18 -9.56
CA ILE A 129 -12.48 -16.65 -10.95
C ILE A 129 -11.74 -17.98 -11.09
N ASP A 130 -10.53 -18.06 -10.53
CA ASP A 130 -9.71 -19.28 -10.61
C ASP A 130 -10.38 -20.45 -9.90
N SER A 131 -10.92 -20.22 -8.70
CA SER A 131 -11.66 -21.26 -7.95
C SER A 131 -12.91 -21.72 -8.71
N ALA A 132 -13.62 -20.81 -9.37
CA ALA A 132 -14.81 -21.15 -10.14
C ALA A 132 -14.52 -21.95 -11.41
N LYS A 133 -13.32 -21.80 -11.99
CA LYS A 133 -12.87 -22.55 -13.16
C LYS A 133 -12.33 -23.95 -12.81
N LEU A 134 -11.89 -24.15 -11.58
CA LEU A 134 -11.41 -25.45 -11.13
C LEU A 134 -12.58 -26.46 -11.11
N ASN A 135 -12.38 -27.59 -11.77
CA ASN A 135 -13.32 -28.68 -11.78
C ASN A 135 -12.95 -29.70 -10.67
N ASP A 136 -12.96 -29.19 -9.43
CA ASP A 136 -12.61 -29.99 -8.24
C ASP A 136 -13.89 -30.53 -7.60
N LEU A 137 -13.90 -31.82 -7.29
CA LEU A 137 -15.04 -32.46 -6.64
C LEU A 137 -15.22 -32.04 -5.18
N ASP A 138 -14.15 -31.56 -4.56
CA ASP A 138 -14.14 -31.13 -3.15
C ASP A 138 -14.57 -29.65 -2.97
N THR A 139 -14.61 -28.86 -4.07
CA THR A 139 -14.95 -27.45 -4.04
C THR A 139 -16.24 -27.20 -4.84
N ASN A 140 -17.34 -26.97 -4.14
CA ASN A 140 -18.62 -26.65 -4.80
C ASN A 140 -18.82 -25.14 -4.92
N GLY A 141 -19.74 -24.70 -5.78
CA GLY A 141 -20.03 -23.28 -6.00
C GLY A 141 -20.43 -22.52 -4.74
N GLN A 142 -21.11 -23.17 -3.80
CA GLN A 142 -21.51 -22.54 -2.54
C GLN A 142 -20.28 -22.20 -1.66
N SER A 143 -19.31 -23.10 -1.56
CA SER A 143 -18.10 -22.86 -0.80
C SER A 143 -17.24 -21.73 -1.40
N ILE A 144 -17.27 -21.55 -2.72
CA ILE A 144 -16.60 -20.43 -3.39
C ILE A 144 -17.26 -19.11 -3.03
N ILE A 145 -18.60 -19.05 -3.01
CA ILE A 145 -19.35 -17.87 -2.59
C ILE A 145 -19.00 -17.51 -1.15
N GLU A 146 -19.11 -18.43 -0.22
CA GLU A 146 -18.81 -18.23 1.22
C GLU A 146 -17.38 -17.73 1.45
N ASN A 147 -16.40 -18.29 0.73
CA ASN A 147 -15.01 -17.83 0.82
C ASN A 147 -14.86 -16.38 0.29
N SER A 148 -15.49 -16.07 -0.83
CA SER A 148 -15.43 -14.72 -1.42
C SER A 148 -16.11 -13.70 -0.51
N GLU A 149 -17.27 -14.02 0.06
CA GLU A 149 -17.97 -13.17 1.04
C GLU A 149 -17.10 -12.89 2.26
N ARG A 150 -16.44 -13.92 2.81
CA ARG A 150 -15.53 -13.78 3.95
C ARG A 150 -14.36 -12.85 3.63
N LEU A 151 -13.70 -13.03 2.48
CA LEU A 151 -12.57 -12.19 2.07
C LEU A 151 -12.98 -10.72 1.88
N LEU A 152 -14.16 -10.48 1.28
CA LEU A 152 -14.69 -9.13 1.11
C LEU A 152 -15.08 -8.49 2.44
N PHE A 153 -15.67 -9.27 3.35
CA PHE A 153 -16.00 -8.80 4.70
C PHE A 153 -14.74 -8.43 5.47
N ASP A 154 -13.71 -9.28 5.48
CA ASP A 154 -12.45 -9.02 6.16
C ASP A 154 -11.76 -7.75 5.62
N LEU A 155 -11.84 -7.52 4.31
CA LEU A 155 -11.30 -6.30 3.69
C LEU A 155 -12.10 -5.05 4.11
N ALA A 156 -13.43 -5.14 4.16
CA ALA A 156 -14.30 -4.05 4.59
C ALA A 156 -14.11 -3.70 6.07
N GLU A 157 -13.94 -4.70 6.95
CA GLU A 157 -13.69 -4.47 8.37
C GLU A 157 -12.37 -3.72 8.61
N LYS A 158 -11.30 -4.10 7.93
CA LYS A 158 -10.00 -3.39 8.02
C LYS A 158 -10.15 -1.91 7.69
N GLY A 159 -11.02 -1.57 6.72
CA GLY A 159 -11.34 -0.18 6.37
C GLY A 159 -12.18 0.56 7.41
N SER A 160 -13.08 -0.13 8.10
CA SER A 160 -13.95 0.48 9.10
C SER A 160 -13.22 0.79 10.40
N PHE A 161 -12.23 0.00 10.80
CA PHE A 161 -11.38 0.31 11.95
C PHE A 161 -10.65 1.64 11.78
N ASN A 162 -10.12 1.89 10.58
CA ASN A 162 -9.43 3.15 10.28
C ASN A 162 -10.38 4.35 10.23
N SER A 163 -11.66 4.16 9.86
CA SER A 163 -12.65 5.24 9.80
C SER A 163 -13.33 5.54 11.13
N SER A 164 -13.39 4.59 12.07
CA SER A 164 -14.02 4.77 13.38
C SER A 164 -13.14 5.53 14.36
N LEU A 165 -11.81 5.45 14.21
CA LEU A 165 -10.88 6.23 15.03
C LEU A 165 -10.91 7.73 14.72
N VAL A 166 -11.33 8.12 13.52
CA VAL A 166 -11.45 9.54 13.09
C VAL A 166 -12.73 10.21 13.58
N LYS A 167 -13.71 9.45 14.10
CA LYS A 167 -15.04 9.96 14.52
C LYS A 167 -15.15 10.32 16.02
N PHE A 168 -14.10 10.19 16.82
CA PHE A 168 -14.16 10.45 18.26
C PHE A 168 -13.60 11.82 18.69
N ASP A 169 -13.18 12.67 17.73
CA ASP A 169 -12.76 14.06 18.01
C ASP A 169 -13.77 15.08 17.41
N GLU A 170 -15.03 15.04 17.86
CA GLU A 170 -15.97 16.17 17.84
C GLU A 170 -16.50 16.48 19.23
#